data_aabc806ac9984aab2d6d30b9e98f94a5
#
_entry.id   aabc806ac9984aab2d6d30b9e98f94a5
#
_cell.length_a   1.000
_cell.length_b   1.000
_cell.length_c   1.000
_cell.angle_alpha   90.00
_cell.angle_beta   90.00
_cell.angle_gamma   90.00
#
_symmetry.space_group_name_H-M   'P 1'
#
loop_
_entity.id
_entity.type
_entity.pdbx_description
1 polymer ?
#
loop_
_entity_poly.entity_id
_entity_poly.type
_entity_poly.pdbx_seq_one_letter_code
_entity_poly.pdbx_strand_id
1 'polypeptide(L)'
;MKKKHTQVRVIYWIIIAIGSGALGMYMAKTQWNTAVLALWLVVIFLGAMAVEMLWFRSLGKKVAALTPLLRTDPDKYIAGIEDLLGDVRSLGVQQTRCINLAAACCEKGDYAKAVDYLTSLDPRRIPAVNQGAYWADLALAWFHLGQNEQARAVIDGNADLFTRMKDSRGLGGLAAVLSVYYAKSKGDLELAWERYYAAREAWPDPSTQKELDRLEKVLRKATEERK
;
A
#
# COMPACT_ATOMS: atom_id res chain seq x y z
N MET A 1 -18.97 6.88 -7.97
CA MET A 1 -17.69 7.51 -8.36
C MET A 1 -17.33 7.31 -9.83
N LYS A 2 -17.52 6.14 -10.40
CA LYS A 2 -17.33 5.87 -11.84
C LYS A 2 -17.90 6.96 -12.75
N LYS A 3 -19.17 7.40 -12.53
CA LYS A 3 -19.82 8.42 -13.37
C LYS A 3 -19.00 9.72 -13.47
N LYS A 4 -18.45 10.25 -12.36
CA LYS A 4 -17.70 11.53 -12.38
C LYS A 4 -16.35 11.41 -13.11
N HIS A 5 -15.59 10.33 -12.88
CA HIS A 5 -14.32 10.12 -13.58
C HIS A 5 -14.54 9.89 -15.08
N THR A 6 -15.50 9.06 -15.44
CA THR A 6 -15.89 8.86 -16.84
C THR A 6 -16.36 10.17 -17.49
N GLN A 7 -17.14 10.99 -16.78
CA GLN A 7 -17.56 12.31 -17.27
C GLN A 7 -16.38 13.24 -17.54
N VAL A 8 -15.41 13.34 -16.61
CA VAL A 8 -14.21 14.19 -16.79
C VAL A 8 -13.39 13.72 -17.99
N ARG A 9 -13.19 12.42 -18.15
CA ARG A 9 -12.49 11.85 -19.31
C ARG A 9 -13.25 12.12 -20.62
N VAL A 10 -14.56 11.94 -20.61
CA VAL A 10 -15.40 12.23 -21.80
C VAL A 10 -15.32 13.70 -22.16
N ILE A 11 -15.45 14.61 -21.19
CA ILE A 11 -15.33 16.06 -21.42
C ILE A 11 -13.93 16.39 -21.97
N TYR A 12 -12.89 15.81 -21.40
CA TYR A 12 -11.51 16.00 -21.89
C TYR A 12 -11.36 15.57 -23.35
N TRP A 13 -11.87 14.38 -23.72
CA TRP A 13 -11.80 13.89 -25.10
C TRP A 13 -12.64 14.71 -26.07
N ILE A 14 -13.79 15.24 -25.61
CA ILE A 14 -14.60 16.18 -26.42
C ILE A 14 -13.82 17.47 -26.71
N ILE A 15 -13.17 18.04 -25.71
CA ILE A 15 -12.32 19.24 -25.85
C ILE A 15 -11.20 18.98 -26.86
N ILE A 16 -10.52 17.83 -26.72
CA ILE A 16 -9.45 17.42 -27.66
C ILE A 16 -9.98 17.27 -29.09
N ALA A 17 -11.12 16.63 -29.26
CA ALA A 17 -11.72 16.44 -30.59
C ALA A 17 -12.07 17.78 -31.26
N ILE A 18 -12.69 18.69 -30.50
CA ILE A 18 -13.03 20.05 -31.00
C ILE A 18 -11.76 20.84 -31.34
N GLY A 19 -10.77 20.83 -30.44
CA GLY A 19 -9.49 21.53 -30.64
C GLY A 19 -8.70 20.98 -31.83
N SER A 20 -8.69 19.65 -32.01
CA SER A 20 -8.04 19.01 -33.16
C SER A 20 -8.75 19.33 -34.48
N GLY A 21 -10.07 19.38 -34.45
CA GLY A 21 -10.85 19.82 -35.63
C GLY A 21 -10.57 21.28 -36.01
N ALA A 22 -10.54 22.18 -35.04
CA ALA A 22 -10.21 23.59 -35.28
C ALA A 22 -8.77 23.76 -35.79
N LEU A 23 -7.80 23.01 -35.20
CA LEU A 23 -6.41 23.00 -35.69
C LEU A 23 -6.31 22.49 -37.13
N GLY A 24 -7.01 21.40 -37.44
CA GLY A 24 -7.05 20.86 -38.81
C GLY A 24 -7.59 21.87 -39.84
N MET A 25 -8.67 22.59 -39.49
CA MET A 25 -9.20 23.67 -40.33
C MET A 25 -8.24 24.85 -40.51
N TYR A 26 -7.54 25.24 -39.44
CA TYR A 26 -6.51 26.27 -39.48
C TYR A 26 -5.33 25.85 -40.39
N MET A 27 -4.84 24.62 -40.22
CA MET A 27 -3.73 24.09 -41.03
C MET A 27 -4.08 23.85 -42.49
N ALA A 28 -5.35 23.60 -42.80
CA ALA A 28 -5.84 23.52 -44.21
C ALA A 28 -5.82 24.88 -44.93
N LYS A 29 -5.92 25.98 -44.20
CA LYS A 29 -5.87 27.38 -44.75
C LYS A 29 -4.46 27.95 -44.74
N THR A 30 -3.58 27.48 -43.87
CA THR A 30 -2.19 27.91 -43.78
C THR A 30 -1.30 26.77 -44.21
N GLN A 31 -0.06 27.01 -44.64
CA GLN A 31 0.86 25.92 -44.96
C GLN A 31 1.11 25.03 -43.71
N TRP A 32 1.10 23.72 -43.93
CA TRP A 32 1.31 22.72 -42.88
C TRP A 32 2.58 23.01 -42.09
N ASN A 33 2.45 23.30 -40.78
CA ASN A 33 3.55 23.55 -39.90
C ASN A 33 3.66 22.40 -38.88
N THR A 34 4.65 21.54 -39.07
CA THR A 34 4.93 20.37 -38.21
C THR A 34 5.21 20.76 -36.75
N ALA A 35 5.78 21.92 -36.50
CA ALA A 35 6.03 22.40 -35.12
C ALA A 35 4.71 22.69 -34.37
N VAL A 36 3.69 23.25 -35.05
CA VAL A 36 2.37 23.49 -34.44
C VAL A 36 1.69 22.16 -34.10
N LEU A 37 1.79 21.17 -35.01
CA LEU A 37 1.25 19.83 -34.75
C LEU A 37 1.95 19.15 -33.55
N ALA A 38 3.30 19.21 -33.51
CA ALA A 38 4.07 18.65 -32.39
C ALA A 38 3.70 19.32 -31.06
N LEU A 39 3.58 20.64 -31.04
CA LEU A 39 3.13 21.37 -29.84
C LEU A 39 1.75 20.93 -29.36
N TRP A 40 0.82 20.76 -30.30
CA TRP A 40 -0.54 20.29 -29.99
C TRP A 40 -0.55 18.89 -29.38
N LEU A 41 0.24 17.96 -29.92
CA LEU A 41 0.40 16.61 -29.35
C LEU A 41 0.97 16.66 -27.94
N VAL A 42 1.96 17.53 -27.68
CA VAL A 42 2.50 17.73 -26.33
C VAL A 42 1.42 18.25 -25.38
N VAL A 43 0.60 19.22 -25.80
CA VAL A 43 -0.51 19.75 -24.98
C VAL A 43 -1.54 18.65 -24.65
N ILE A 44 -1.90 17.81 -25.63
CA ILE A 44 -2.78 16.66 -25.41
C ILE A 44 -2.17 15.71 -24.38
N PHE A 45 -0.92 15.34 -24.55
CA PHE A 45 -0.23 14.41 -23.67
C PHE A 45 -0.14 14.93 -22.21
N LEU A 46 0.29 16.19 -22.05
CA LEU A 46 0.36 16.83 -20.73
C LEU A 46 -1.01 16.97 -20.08
N GLY A 47 -2.04 17.31 -20.85
CA GLY A 47 -3.41 17.39 -20.36
C GLY A 47 -3.95 16.02 -19.89
N ALA A 48 -3.69 14.96 -20.65
CA ALA A 48 -4.04 13.59 -20.25
C ALA A 48 -3.34 13.18 -18.96
N MET A 49 -2.03 13.43 -18.86
CA MET A 49 -1.28 13.16 -17.63
C MET A 49 -1.83 13.95 -16.44
N ALA A 50 -2.16 15.22 -16.61
CA ALA A 50 -2.72 16.05 -15.54
C ALA A 50 -4.07 15.49 -15.04
N VAL A 51 -4.96 15.08 -15.94
CA VAL A 51 -6.26 14.49 -15.59
C VAL A 51 -6.09 13.20 -14.80
N GLU A 52 -5.21 12.29 -15.26
CA GLU A 52 -4.93 11.03 -14.55
C GLU A 52 -4.27 11.29 -13.19
N MET A 53 -3.30 12.20 -13.12
CA MET A 53 -2.63 12.56 -11.85
C MET A 53 -3.61 13.14 -10.82
N LEU A 54 -4.50 14.05 -11.24
CA LEU A 54 -5.54 14.62 -10.36
C LEU A 54 -6.51 13.55 -9.88
N TRP A 55 -6.86 12.61 -10.74
CA TRP A 55 -7.72 11.49 -10.36
C TRP A 55 -7.05 10.58 -9.33
N PHE A 56 -5.80 10.15 -9.58
CA PHE A 56 -5.04 9.33 -8.62
C PHE A 56 -4.87 10.03 -7.28
N ARG A 57 -4.57 11.34 -7.30
CA ARG A 57 -4.46 12.15 -6.07
C ARG A 57 -5.80 12.22 -5.32
N SER A 58 -6.91 12.38 -6.03
CA SER A 58 -8.25 12.35 -5.42
C SER A 58 -8.59 10.98 -4.83
N LEU A 59 -8.22 9.89 -5.54
CA LEU A 59 -8.41 8.52 -5.08
C LEU A 59 -7.59 8.26 -3.80
N GLY A 60 -6.32 8.65 -3.80
CA GLY A 60 -5.43 8.54 -2.64
C GLY A 60 -5.97 9.26 -1.41
N LYS A 61 -6.50 10.48 -1.57
CA LYS A 61 -7.16 11.22 -0.47
C LYS A 61 -8.37 10.47 0.11
N LYS A 62 -9.15 9.80 -0.72
CA LYS A 62 -10.32 9.02 -0.27
C LYS A 62 -9.93 7.74 0.45
N VAL A 63 -8.91 7.05 -0.05
CA VAL A 63 -8.32 5.89 0.65
C VAL A 63 -7.77 6.33 2.01
N ALA A 64 -7.03 7.44 2.05
CA ALA A 64 -6.50 8.00 3.30
C ALA A 64 -7.61 8.37 4.30
N ALA A 65 -8.76 8.86 3.83
CA ALA A 65 -9.91 9.17 4.68
C ALA A 65 -10.55 7.92 5.32
N LEU A 66 -10.35 6.74 4.74
CA LEU A 66 -10.78 5.46 5.32
C LEU A 66 -9.79 4.91 6.36
N THR A 67 -8.53 5.34 6.34
CA THR A 67 -7.47 4.78 7.22
C THR A 67 -7.85 4.71 8.71
N PRO A 68 -8.56 5.68 9.31
CA PRO A 68 -9.00 5.54 10.71
C PRO A 68 -9.90 4.32 10.94
N LEU A 69 -10.72 3.93 9.95
CA LEU A 69 -11.60 2.77 10.03
C LEU A 69 -10.82 1.45 10.05
N LEU A 70 -9.61 1.40 9.49
CA LEU A 70 -8.78 0.20 9.49
C LEU A 70 -8.62 -0.39 10.91
N ARG A 71 -8.51 0.48 11.91
CA ARG A 71 -8.31 0.09 13.32
C ARG A 71 -9.60 0.02 14.12
N THR A 72 -10.58 0.88 13.82
CA THR A 72 -11.81 1.00 14.61
C THR A 72 -12.92 0.07 14.10
N ASP A 73 -13.01 -0.12 12.79
CA ASP A 73 -14.03 -0.96 12.15
C ASP A 73 -13.49 -1.51 10.81
N PRO A 74 -12.63 -2.56 10.87
CA PRO A 74 -12.02 -3.13 9.68
C PRO A 74 -13.03 -3.62 8.62
N ASP A 75 -14.24 -4.00 9.02
CA ASP A 75 -15.27 -4.43 8.07
C ASP A 75 -15.79 -3.25 7.25
N LYS A 76 -16.02 -2.10 7.87
CA LYS A 76 -16.36 -0.87 7.13
C LYS A 76 -15.19 -0.38 6.27
N TYR A 77 -13.95 -0.56 6.73
CA TYR A 77 -12.78 -0.26 5.92
C TYR A 77 -12.75 -1.12 4.65
N ILE A 78 -12.92 -2.44 4.79
CA ILE A 78 -12.97 -3.39 3.65
C ILE A 78 -14.08 -2.97 2.67
N ALA A 79 -15.30 -2.73 3.16
CA ALA A 79 -16.41 -2.30 2.32
C ALA A 79 -16.10 -0.97 1.59
N GLY A 80 -15.49 -0.01 2.27
CA GLY A 80 -15.07 1.26 1.69
C GLY A 80 -13.98 1.11 0.62
N ILE A 81 -12.98 0.27 0.84
CA ILE A 81 -11.94 -0.05 -0.15
C ILE A 81 -12.54 -0.74 -1.38
N GLU A 82 -13.45 -1.70 -1.19
CA GLU A 82 -14.13 -2.37 -2.30
C GLU A 82 -15.00 -1.41 -3.11
N ASP A 83 -15.76 -0.52 -2.47
CA ASP A 83 -16.55 0.51 -3.16
C ASP A 83 -15.67 1.48 -3.96
N LEU A 84 -14.52 1.88 -3.40
CA LEU A 84 -13.62 2.82 -4.05
C LEU A 84 -12.79 2.20 -5.19
N LEU A 85 -12.24 1.01 -4.99
CA LEU A 85 -11.20 0.41 -5.81
C LEU A 85 -11.63 -0.86 -6.56
N GLY A 86 -12.69 -1.55 -6.11
CA GLY A 86 -13.10 -2.86 -6.62
C GLY A 86 -13.35 -2.90 -8.13
N ASP A 87 -13.90 -1.83 -8.64
CA ASP A 87 -14.27 -1.70 -10.05
C ASP A 87 -13.17 -1.11 -10.96
N VAL A 88 -12.04 -0.67 -10.40
CA VAL A 88 -10.96 -0.04 -11.17
C VAL A 88 -10.04 -1.10 -11.73
N ARG A 89 -9.93 -1.17 -13.06
CA ARG A 89 -9.14 -2.21 -13.75
C ARG A 89 -7.64 -1.91 -13.87
N SER A 90 -7.17 -0.73 -13.42
CA SER A 90 -5.76 -0.40 -13.44
C SER A 90 -4.97 -1.33 -12.52
N LEU A 91 -3.89 -1.94 -13.03
CA LEU A 91 -3.05 -2.88 -12.28
C LEU A 91 -2.58 -2.30 -10.95
N GLY A 92 -2.04 -1.08 -10.96
CA GLY A 92 -1.55 -0.42 -9.74
C GLY A 92 -2.65 -0.17 -8.70
N VAL A 93 -3.90 0.10 -9.15
CA VAL A 93 -5.04 0.27 -8.24
C VAL A 93 -5.47 -1.09 -7.65
N GLN A 94 -5.48 -2.16 -8.46
CA GLN A 94 -5.78 -3.51 -7.96
C GLN A 94 -4.75 -3.98 -6.94
N GLN A 95 -3.46 -3.70 -7.17
CA GLN A 95 -2.41 -3.99 -6.20
C GLN A 95 -2.61 -3.22 -4.90
N THR A 96 -2.88 -1.90 -4.99
CA THR A 96 -3.20 -1.07 -3.81
C THR A 96 -4.42 -1.61 -3.07
N ARG A 97 -5.47 -2.03 -3.78
CA ARG A 97 -6.65 -2.64 -3.19
C ARG A 97 -6.29 -3.91 -2.40
N CYS A 98 -5.58 -4.86 -3.00
CA CYS A 98 -5.20 -6.10 -2.34
C CYS A 98 -4.34 -5.85 -1.08
N ILE A 99 -3.38 -4.93 -1.13
CA ILE A 99 -2.55 -4.56 0.02
C ILE A 99 -3.42 -3.98 1.15
N ASN A 100 -4.35 -3.06 0.85
CA ASN A 100 -5.23 -2.50 1.86
C ASN A 100 -6.20 -3.54 2.45
N LEU A 101 -6.70 -4.48 1.64
CA LEU A 101 -7.53 -5.59 2.13
C LEU A 101 -6.74 -6.55 3.02
N ALA A 102 -5.48 -6.84 2.66
CA ALA A 102 -4.59 -7.65 3.48
C ALA A 102 -4.31 -7.00 4.84
N ALA A 103 -4.01 -5.69 4.87
CA ALA A 103 -3.84 -4.94 6.12
C ALA A 103 -5.09 -5.04 7.02
N ALA A 104 -6.29 -4.91 6.45
CA ALA A 104 -7.54 -5.08 7.19
C ALA A 104 -7.74 -6.51 7.70
N CYS A 105 -7.35 -7.52 6.93
CA CYS A 105 -7.37 -8.91 7.37
C CYS A 105 -6.39 -9.15 8.54
N CYS A 106 -5.19 -8.55 8.52
CA CYS A 106 -4.25 -8.59 9.63
C CYS A 106 -4.86 -7.97 10.91
N GLU A 107 -5.50 -6.81 10.81
CA GLU A 107 -6.16 -6.18 11.96
C GLU A 107 -7.31 -7.03 12.56
N LYS A 108 -8.01 -7.79 11.71
CA LYS A 108 -9.04 -8.77 12.13
C LYS A 108 -8.45 -10.07 12.69
N GLY A 109 -7.18 -10.35 12.46
CA GLY A 109 -6.54 -11.63 12.78
C GLY A 109 -6.78 -12.73 11.74
N ASP A 110 -7.31 -12.39 10.55
CA ASP A 110 -7.49 -13.32 9.42
C ASP A 110 -6.21 -13.36 8.56
N TYR A 111 -5.13 -13.84 9.17
CA TYR A 111 -3.80 -13.84 8.56
C TYR A 111 -3.70 -14.73 7.31
N ALA A 112 -4.46 -15.83 7.27
CA ALA A 112 -4.49 -16.70 6.10
C ALA A 112 -5.01 -15.93 4.87
N LYS A 113 -6.11 -15.21 5.01
CA LYS A 113 -6.68 -14.40 3.94
C LYS A 113 -5.78 -13.21 3.57
N ALA A 114 -5.05 -12.63 4.53
CA ALA A 114 -4.06 -11.60 4.25
C ALA A 114 -2.93 -12.16 3.36
N VAL A 115 -2.41 -13.35 3.65
CA VAL A 115 -1.42 -14.04 2.82
C VAL A 115 -1.97 -14.29 1.41
N ASP A 116 -3.21 -14.77 1.28
CA ASP A 116 -3.83 -15.03 -0.03
C ASP A 116 -3.89 -13.75 -0.89
N TYR A 117 -4.30 -12.62 -0.31
CA TYR A 117 -4.31 -11.34 -1.03
C TYR A 117 -2.91 -10.92 -1.48
N LEU A 118 -1.91 -11.02 -0.60
CA LEU A 118 -0.56 -10.56 -0.89
C LEU A 118 0.18 -11.48 -1.86
N THR A 119 0.09 -12.80 -1.70
CA THR A 119 0.74 -13.76 -2.59
C THR A 119 0.12 -13.83 -3.99
N SER A 120 -1.11 -13.33 -4.16
CA SER A 120 -1.74 -13.18 -5.47
C SER A 120 -1.09 -12.08 -6.34
N LEU A 121 -0.25 -11.23 -5.76
CA LEU A 121 0.41 -10.12 -6.44
C LEU A 121 1.80 -10.50 -6.93
N ASP A 122 2.22 -9.94 -8.08
CA ASP A 122 3.64 -9.99 -8.50
C ASP A 122 4.44 -8.90 -7.76
N PRO A 123 5.36 -9.26 -6.85
CA PRO A 123 6.11 -8.29 -6.04
C PRO A 123 6.91 -7.29 -6.88
N ARG A 124 7.38 -7.70 -8.06
CA ARG A 124 8.20 -6.87 -8.97
C ARG A 124 7.40 -5.73 -9.59
N ARG A 125 6.06 -5.84 -9.59
CA ARG A 125 5.16 -4.83 -10.17
C ARG A 125 4.55 -3.91 -9.12
N ILE A 126 4.82 -4.15 -7.83
CA ILE A 126 4.30 -3.32 -6.75
C ILE A 126 5.03 -1.97 -6.77
N PRO A 127 4.30 -0.84 -6.82
CA PRO A 127 4.90 0.49 -6.74
C PRO A 127 5.76 0.64 -5.47
N ALA A 128 6.90 1.32 -5.58
CA ALA A 128 7.86 1.48 -4.48
C ALA A 128 7.21 2.02 -3.19
N VAL A 129 6.21 2.91 -3.33
CA VAL A 129 5.47 3.47 -2.19
C VAL A 129 4.67 2.41 -1.40
N ASN A 130 4.30 1.30 -2.03
CA ASN A 130 3.50 0.23 -1.42
C ASN A 130 4.34 -0.97 -0.99
N GLN A 131 5.61 -1.07 -1.40
CA GLN A 131 6.46 -2.22 -1.09
C GLN A 131 6.66 -2.42 0.40
N GLY A 132 6.82 -1.33 1.17
CA GLY A 132 6.97 -1.40 2.63
C GLY A 132 5.76 -2.07 3.30
N ALA A 133 4.56 -1.62 3.00
CA ALA A 133 3.32 -2.20 3.54
C ALA A 133 3.15 -3.66 3.09
N TYR A 134 3.37 -3.93 1.80
CA TYR A 134 3.25 -5.28 1.23
C TYR A 134 4.14 -6.30 1.95
N TRP A 135 5.44 -6.03 2.07
CA TRP A 135 6.38 -6.96 2.69
C TRP A 135 6.20 -7.06 4.20
N ALA A 136 5.83 -5.96 4.86
CA ALA A 136 5.61 -5.96 6.29
C ALA A 136 4.35 -6.75 6.69
N ASP A 137 3.24 -6.52 6.00
CA ASP A 137 1.98 -7.25 6.26
C ASP A 137 2.15 -8.75 5.94
N LEU A 138 2.90 -9.09 4.89
CA LEU A 138 3.18 -10.48 4.54
C LEU A 138 4.04 -11.18 5.61
N ALA A 139 5.11 -10.53 6.08
CA ALA A 139 5.95 -11.06 7.15
C ALA A 139 5.16 -11.21 8.46
N LEU A 140 4.34 -10.21 8.83
CA LEU A 140 3.48 -10.26 10.00
C LEU A 140 2.51 -11.43 9.95
N ALA A 141 1.81 -11.56 8.82
CA ALA A 141 0.83 -12.64 8.63
C ALA A 141 1.48 -14.02 8.74
N TRP A 142 2.65 -14.22 8.15
CA TRP A 142 3.38 -15.49 8.26
C TRP A 142 3.87 -15.77 9.68
N PHE A 143 4.34 -14.78 10.44
CA PHE A 143 4.69 -14.99 11.86
C PHE A 143 3.47 -15.43 12.66
N HIS A 144 2.30 -14.84 12.45
CA HIS A 144 1.08 -15.24 13.13
C HIS A 144 0.58 -16.64 12.74
N LEU A 145 0.85 -17.08 11.51
CA LEU A 145 0.55 -18.44 11.05
C LEU A 145 1.60 -19.47 11.48
N GLY A 146 2.65 -19.07 12.23
CA GLY A 146 3.74 -19.93 12.63
C GLY A 146 4.73 -20.28 11.51
N GLN A 147 4.58 -19.67 10.32
CA GLN A 147 5.44 -19.87 9.16
C GLN A 147 6.70 -19.00 9.28
N ASN A 148 7.49 -19.27 10.35
CA ASN A 148 8.62 -18.43 10.73
C ASN A 148 9.72 -18.36 9.65
N GLU A 149 9.95 -19.43 8.89
CA GLU A 149 10.98 -19.46 7.84
C GLU A 149 10.63 -18.54 6.68
N GLN A 150 9.37 -18.57 6.22
CA GLN A 150 8.87 -17.67 5.18
C GLN A 150 8.94 -16.22 5.63
N ALA A 151 8.51 -15.93 6.85
CA ALA A 151 8.58 -14.58 7.41
C ALA A 151 10.02 -14.06 7.47
N ARG A 152 10.98 -14.89 7.93
CA ARG A 152 12.41 -14.53 7.94
C ARG A 152 12.94 -14.29 6.53
N ALA A 153 12.63 -15.19 5.59
CA ALA A 153 13.08 -15.06 4.21
C ALA A 153 12.62 -13.74 3.57
N VAL A 154 11.40 -13.28 3.88
CA VAL A 154 10.92 -11.95 3.44
C VAL A 154 11.74 -10.83 4.03
N ILE A 155 12.01 -10.87 5.34
CA ILE A 155 12.76 -9.82 6.03
C ILE A 155 14.21 -9.78 5.53
N ASP A 156 14.85 -10.95 5.43
CA ASP A 156 16.25 -11.08 4.99
C ASP A 156 16.40 -10.65 3.52
N GLY A 157 15.45 -11.06 2.65
CA GLY A 157 15.45 -10.69 1.24
C GLY A 157 15.16 -9.21 0.96
N ASN A 158 14.65 -8.47 1.97
CA ASN A 158 14.30 -7.05 1.87
C ASN A 158 14.93 -6.21 2.99
N ALA A 159 16.10 -6.60 3.49
CA ALA A 159 16.74 -6.01 4.68
C ALA A 159 16.91 -4.48 4.58
N ASP A 160 17.32 -3.97 3.42
CA ASP A 160 17.47 -2.52 3.19
C ASP A 160 16.13 -1.78 3.29
N LEU A 161 15.05 -2.39 2.81
CA LEU A 161 13.71 -1.83 2.92
C LEU A 161 13.27 -1.75 4.38
N PHE A 162 13.41 -2.85 5.12
CA PHE A 162 13.06 -2.90 6.55
C PHE A 162 13.91 -1.94 7.39
N THR A 163 15.18 -1.75 7.04
CA THR A 163 16.04 -0.76 7.68
C THR A 163 15.50 0.66 7.49
N ARG A 164 15.13 1.04 6.27
CA ARG A 164 14.54 2.36 5.98
C ARG A 164 13.15 2.56 6.62
N MET A 165 12.41 1.48 6.84
CA MET A 165 11.08 1.55 7.46
C MET A 165 11.13 1.96 8.94
N LYS A 166 12.24 1.69 9.65
CA LYS A 166 12.39 2.01 11.08
C LYS A 166 12.15 3.48 11.40
N ASP A 167 12.54 4.36 10.49
CA ASP A 167 12.40 5.82 10.66
C ASP A 167 11.09 6.36 10.07
N SER A 168 10.27 5.50 9.49
CA SER A 168 9.00 5.88 8.87
C SER A 168 7.90 6.07 9.91
N ARG A 169 7.26 7.24 9.94
CA ARG A 169 6.12 7.50 10.83
C ARG A 169 4.95 6.54 10.63
N GLY A 170 4.79 6.00 9.41
CA GLY A 170 3.66 5.13 9.06
C GLY A 170 3.92 3.64 9.28
N LEU A 171 5.16 3.19 9.14
CA LEU A 171 5.53 1.78 9.15
C LEU A 171 6.58 1.43 10.21
N GLY A 172 7.16 2.41 10.90
CA GLY A 172 8.22 2.17 11.88
C GLY A 172 7.77 1.31 13.06
N GLY A 173 6.55 1.52 13.57
CA GLY A 173 5.98 0.69 14.62
C GLY A 173 5.84 -0.78 14.18
N LEU A 174 5.35 -1.01 12.96
CA LEU A 174 5.25 -2.37 12.40
C LEU A 174 6.64 -2.99 12.18
N ALA A 175 7.61 -2.21 11.68
CA ALA A 175 9.00 -2.69 11.54
C ALA A 175 9.63 -3.05 12.90
N ALA A 176 9.34 -2.27 13.94
CA ALA A 176 9.78 -2.57 15.31
C ALA A 176 9.18 -3.89 15.84
N VAL A 177 7.86 -4.08 15.67
CA VAL A 177 7.16 -5.34 16.00
C VAL A 177 7.78 -6.53 15.26
N LEU A 178 7.97 -6.39 13.94
CA LEU A 178 8.58 -7.45 13.12
C LEU A 178 10.00 -7.80 13.57
N SER A 179 10.75 -6.83 14.08
CA SER A 179 12.10 -7.07 14.62
C SER A 179 12.07 -7.96 15.86
N VAL A 180 11.02 -7.85 16.69
CA VAL A 180 10.81 -8.71 17.87
C VAL A 180 10.45 -10.12 17.43
N TYR A 181 9.49 -10.27 16.52
CA TYR A 181 9.12 -11.58 15.94
C TYR A 181 10.34 -12.28 15.32
N TYR A 182 11.14 -11.53 14.58
CA TYR A 182 12.34 -12.04 13.92
C TYR A 182 13.36 -12.60 14.94
N ALA A 183 13.70 -11.84 15.99
CA ALA A 183 14.61 -12.28 17.04
C ALA A 183 14.08 -13.54 17.77
N LYS A 184 12.79 -13.51 18.16
CA LYS A 184 12.11 -14.67 18.77
C LYS A 184 12.15 -15.89 17.84
N SER A 185 11.91 -15.74 16.55
CA SER A 185 11.89 -16.83 15.58
C SER A 185 13.26 -17.48 15.36
N LYS A 186 14.34 -16.76 15.68
CA LYS A 186 15.72 -17.29 15.71
C LYS A 186 16.07 -17.96 17.04
N GLY A 187 15.16 -17.95 18.00
CA GLY A 187 15.40 -18.47 19.34
C GLY A 187 16.19 -17.53 20.24
N ASP A 188 16.50 -16.32 19.79
CA ASP A 188 17.21 -15.31 20.58
C ASP A 188 16.19 -14.51 21.42
N LEU A 189 15.85 -15.09 22.59
CA LEU A 189 14.85 -14.48 23.48
C LEU A 189 15.38 -13.22 24.17
N GLU A 190 16.69 -13.13 24.43
CA GLU A 190 17.30 -11.95 25.05
C GLU A 190 17.17 -10.75 24.13
N LEU A 191 17.60 -10.89 22.86
CA LEU A 191 17.44 -9.87 21.84
C LEU A 191 15.96 -9.55 21.56
N ALA A 192 15.07 -10.56 21.64
CA ALA A 192 13.64 -10.33 21.45
C ALA A 192 13.05 -9.44 22.54
N TRP A 193 13.43 -9.64 23.81
CA TRP A 193 13.03 -8.79 24.92
C TRP A 193 13.62 -7.37 24.83
N GLU A 194 14.90 -7.25 24.48
CA GLU A 194 15.52 -5.95 24.25
C GLU A 194 14.73 -5.14 23.21
N ARG A 195 14.46 -5.74 22.05
CA ARG A 195 13.70 -5.10 20.97
C ARG A 195 12.26 -4.80 21.35
N TYR A 196 11.63 -5.66 22.15
CA TYR A 196 10.29 -5.45 22.68
C TYR A 196 10.22 -4.17 23.54
N TYR A 197 11.13 -4.00 24.50
CA TYR A 197 11.14 -2.82 25.34
C TYR A 197 11.44 -1.54 24.54
N ALA A 198 12.41 -1.61 23.64
CA ALA A 198 12.71 -0.49 22.74
C ALA A 198 11.51 -0.11 21.85
N ALA A 199 10.80 -1.10 21.29
CA ALA A 199 9.60 -0.85 20.47
C ALA A 199 8.47 -0.24 21.30
N ARG A 200 8.27 -0.72 22.52
CA ARG A 200 7.20 -0.25 23.42
C ARG A 200 7.39 1.20 23.84
N GLU A 201 8.62 1.63 24.03
CA GLU A 201 8.97 3.01 24.34
C GLU A 201 8.87 3.93 23.12
N ALA A 202 9.45 3.49 22.00
CA ALA A 202 9.53 4.31 20.79
C ALA A 202 8.19 4.50 20.05
N TRP A 203 7.25 3.55 20.17
CA TRP A 203 6.02 3.50 19.37
C TRP A 203 4.77 3.38 20.26
N PRO A 204 4.30 4.50 20.86
CA PRO A 204 3.14 4.50 21.77
C PRO A 204 1.79 4.41 21.06
N ASP A 205 1.75 4.28 19.74
CA ASP A 205 0.50 4.20 19.00
C ASP A 205 -0.30 2.92 19.31
N PRO A 206 -1.65 2.98 19.37
CA PRO A 206 -2.48 1.88 19.86
C PRO A 206 -2.34 0.57 19.07
N SER A 207 -2.06 0.63 17.77
CA SER A 207 -1.93 -0.55 16.91
C SER A 207 -0.64 -1.31 17.24
N THR A 208 0.49 -0.60 17.32
CA THR A 208 1.77 -1.17 17.72
C THR A 208 1.71 -1.73 19.14
N GLN A 209 1.10 -0.99 20.08
CA GLN A 209 0.95 -1.46 21.46
C GLN A 209 0.10 -2.73 21.58
N LYS A 210 -1.02 -2.82 20.83
CA LYS A 210 -1.87 -4.01 20.78
C LYS A 210 -1.07 -5.26 20.33
N GLU A 211 -0.21 -5.09 19.33
CA GLU A 211 0.60 -6.19 18.82
C GLU A 211 1.76 -6.54 19.80
N LEU A 212 2.35 -5.56 20.43
CA LEU A 212 3.33 -5.78 21.48
C LEU A 212 2.72 -6.50 22.70
N ASP A 213 1.48 -6.21 23.08
CA ASP A 213 0.78 -6.93 24.16
C ASP A 213 0.57 -8.43 23.83
N ARG A 214 0.34 -8.75 22.57
CA ARG A 214 0.30 -10.15 22.09
C ARG A 214 1.68 -10.80 22.15
N LEU A 215 2.70 -10.09 21.67
CA LEU A 215 4.10 -10.55 21.71
C LEU A 215 4.59 -10.80 23.11
N GLU A 216 4.24 -9.96 24.08
CA GLU A 216 4.63 -10.14 25.48
C GLU A 216 4.19 -11.50 26.01
N LYS A 217 2.93 -11.88 25.76
CA LYS A 217 2.38 -13.18 26.18
C LYS A 217 3.18 -14.34 25.56
N VAL A 218 3.51 -14.20 24.28
CA VAL A 218 4.27 -15.22 23.54
C VAL A 218 5.71 -15.32 24.04
N LEU A 219 6.36 -14.19 24.34
CA LEU A 219 7.73 -14.14 24.88
C LEU A 219 7.80 -14.70 26.30
N ARG A 220 6.84 -14.36 27.16
CA ARG A 220 6.76 -14.92 28.52
C ARG A 220 6.66 -16.43 28.48
N LYS A 221 5.73 -16.97 27.69
CA LYS A 221 5.57 -18.42 27.52
C LYS A 221 6.87 -19.09 27.04
N ALA A 222 7.51 -18.53 26.00
CA ALA A 222 8.77 -19.06 25.48
C ALA A 222 9.92 -18.99 26.50
N THR A 223 9.91 -18.01 27.40
CA THR A 223 10.91 -17.89 28.49
C THR A 223 10.68 -18.93 29.60
N GLU A 224 9.42 -19.24 29.90
CA GLU A 224 9.04 -20.26 30.88
C GLU A 224 9.39 -21.68 30.41
N GLU A 225 9.18 -21.96 29.11
CA GLU A 225 9.49 -23.27 28.51
C GLU A 225 11.00 -23.54 28.40
N ARG A 226 11.85 -22.53 28.60
CA ARG A 226 13.32 -22.64 28.59
C ARG A 226 13.94 -22.89 29.97
N LYS A 227 13.18 -22.70 31.04
CA LYS A 227 13.59 -22.94 32.44
C LYS A 227 13.40 -24.38 32.84
#